data_45dd135a44c47490a5c877b2817d75f5
#
_entry.id   45dd135a44c47490a5c877b2817d75f5
#
_cell.length_a   1.000
_cell.length_b   1.000
_cell.length_c   1.000
_cell.angle_alpha   90.00
_cell.angle_beta   90.00
_cell.angle_gamma   90.00
#
_symmetry.space_group_name_H-M   'P 1'
#
loop_
_entity.id
_entity.type
_entity.pdbx_description
1 polymer ?
#
loop_
_entity_poly.entity_id
_entity_poly.type
_entity_poly.pdbx_seq_one_letter_code
_entity_poly.pdbx_strand_id
1 'polypeptide(L)'
;SALDWESVESTIATEFPDIRQMTTDDLADILDDDTKEVMLLDVREDDEVAVSHLLGAVRVGSVQEAATLIQSAPQHTIIVAYCSVGYRSCMMARRIKKLGRTDVSNLEGSIFAWASENRPLEPRPRVHPYNWFGKQMLPAR
;
A
#
# COMPACT_ATOMS: atom_id res chain seq x y z
N SER A 1 7.00 9.43 21.95
CA SER A 1 7.81 8.22 21.81
C SER A 1 7.92 7.81 20.35
N ALA A 2 9.00 7.16 20.00
CA ALA A 2 9.20 6.65 18.66
C ALA A 2 8.13 5.61 18.32
N LEU A 3 7.71 5.59 17.05
CA LEU A 3 6.79 4.58 16.57
C LEU A 3 7.46 3.20 16.63
N ASP A 4 6.82 2.27 17.31
CA ASP A 4 7.28 0.90 17.42
C ASP A 4 6.57 0.07 16.33
N TRP A 5 7.25 -0.16 15.24
CA TRP A 5 6.72 -0.91 14.10
C TRP A 5 6.28 -2.31 14.48
N GLU A 6 7.06 -2.98 15.31
CA GLU A 6 6.72 -4.33 15.74
C GLU A 6 5.38 -4.36 16.48
N SER A 7 5.15 -3.40 17.38
CA SER A 7 3.87 -3.26 18.08
C SER A 7 2.72 -2.94 17.15
N VAL A 8 2.92 -2.04 16.20
CA VAL A 8 1.90 -1.66 15.22
C VAL A 8 1.51 -2.88 14.37
N GLU A 9 2.48 -3.57 13.82
CA GLU A 9 2.25 -4.75 13.00
C GLU A 9 1.59 -5.88 13.78
N SER A 10 2.01 -6.09 15.03
CA SER A 10 1.42 -7.09 15.92
C SER A 10 -0.04 -6.76 16.24
N THR A 11 -0.35 -5.49 16.51
CA THR A 11 -1.71 -5.05 16.79
C THR A 11 -2.62 -5.30 15.58
N ILE A 12 -2.15 -4.91 14.39
CA ILE A 12 -2.92 -5.10 13.15
C ILE A 12 -3.14 -6.58 12.88
N ALA A 13 -2.12 -7.40 13.01
CA ALA A 13 -2.24 -8.83 12.79
C ALA A 13 -3.23 -9.47 13.77
N THR A 14 -3.24 -8.99 15.01
CA THR A 14 -4.16 -9.49 16.04
C THR A 14 -5.61 -9.10 15.75
N GLU A 15 -5.84 -7.86 15.30
CA GLU A 15 -7.18 -7.39 14.98
C GLU A 15 -7.73 -7.96 13.66
N PHE A 16 -6.84 -8.30 12.73
CA PHE A 16 -7.22 -8.77 11.40
C PHE A 16 -6.60 -10.13 11.07
N PRO A 17 -6.88 -11.16 11.90
CA PRO A 17 -6.30 -12.49 11.65
C PRO A 17 -6.84 -13.13 10.37
N ASP A 18 -7.96 -12.62 9.84
CA ASP A 18 -8.61 -13.08 8.62
C ASP A 18 -8.01 -12.47 7.35
N ILE A 19 -7.11 -11.49 7.47
CA ILE A 19 -6.52 -10.80 6.32
C ILE A 19 -5.06 -11.19 6.17
N ARG A 20 -4.71 -11.65 4.96
CA ARG A 20 -3.32 -11.99 4.64
C ARG A 20 -2.45 -10.74 4.70
N GLN A 21 -1.32 -10.85 5.39
CA GLN A 21 -0.31 -9.80 5.44
C GLN A 21 0.79 -10.12 4.43
N MET A 22 1.04 -9.20 3.51
CA MET A 22 2.12 -9.34 2.53
C MET A 22 3.26 -8.41 2.95
N THR A 23 4.47 -8.94 3.04
CA THR A 23 5.64 -8.11 3.38
C THR A 23 6.02 -7.21 2.21
N THR A 24 6.73 -6.12 2.51
CA THR A 24 7.25 -5.23 1.46
C THR A 24 8.24 -5.95 0.55
N ASP A 25 9.04 -6.86 1.09
CA ASP A 25 9.96 -7.67 0.30
C ASP A 25 9.21 -8.54 -0.70
N ASP A 26 8.16 -9.21 -0.26
CA ASP A 26 7.35 -10.06 -1.13
C ASP A 26 6.69 -9.24 -2.23
N LEU A 27 6.13 -8.08 -1.88
CA LEU A 27 5.52 -7.22 -2.90
C LEU A 27 6.56 -6.73 -3.91
N ALA A 28 7.74 -6.32 -3.45
CA ALA A 28 8.80 -5.87 -4.35
C ALA A 28 9.18 -6.98 -5.35
N ASP A 29 9.31 -8.22 -4.87
CA ASP A 29 9.62 -9.36 -5.73
C ASP A 29 8.51 -9.61 -6.76
N ILE A 30 7.25 -9.53 -6.33
CA ILE A 30 6.10 -9.71 -7.22
C ILE A 30 6.06 -8.61 -8.29
N LEU A 31 6.32 -7.37 -7.91
CA LEU A 31 6.32 -6.25 -8.85
C LEU A 31 7.45 -6.34 -9.87
N ASP A 32 8.56 -6.97 -9.52
CA ASP A 32 9.68 -7.18 -10.43
C ASP A 32 9.47 -8.36 -11.39
N ASP A 33 8.44 -9.15 -11.17
CA ASP A 33 8.13 -10.32 -11.97
C ASP A 33 7.11 -9.97 -13.06
N ASP A 34 7.58 -9.83 -14.30
CA ASP A 34 6.73 -9.44 -15.44
C ASP A 34 5.62 -10.45 -15.74
N THR A 35 5.69 -11.65 -15.18
CA THR A 35 4.64 -12.67 -15.39
C THR A 35 3.47 -12.52 -14.44
N LYS A 36 3.57 -11.63 -13.45
CA LYS A 36 2.54 -11.41 -12.43
C LYS A 36 1.70 -10.18 -12.75
N GLU A 37 0.36 -10.35 -12.68
CA GLU A 37 -0.58 -9.24 -12.72
C GLU A 37 -0.84 -8.79 -11.29
N VAL A 38 -0.64 -7.51 -11.00
CA VAL A 38 -0.79 -6.96 -9.66
C VAL A 38 -1.68 -5.72 -9.72
N MET A 39 -2.60 -5.62 -8.78
CA MET A 39 -3.42 -4.43 -8.58
C MET A 39 -3.14 -3.89 -7.18
N LEU A 40 -2.64 -2.66 -7.12
CA LEU A 40 -2.37 -1.97 -5.86
C LEU A 40 -3.51 -0.99 -5.58
N LEU A 41 -4.16 -1.14 -4.45
CA LEU A 41 -5.26 -0.28 -4.03
C LEU A 41 -4.79 0.62 -2.89
N ASP A 42 -4.75 1.93 -3.15
CA ASP A 42 -4.44 2.93 -2.13
C ASP A 42 -5.75 3.37 -1.50
N VAL A 43 -5.95 3.07 -0.23
CA VAL A 43 -7.21 3.36 0.47
C VAL A 43 -7.16 4.65 1.29
N ARG A 44 -6.14 5.47 1.06
CA ARG A 44 -5.98 6.74 1.76
C ARG A 44 -6.81 7.84 1.12
N GLU A 45 -6.80 9.01 1.75
CA GLU A 45 -7.50 10.17 1.22
C GLU A 45 -6.77 10.78 0.01
N ASP A 46 -7.50 11.54 -0.81
CA ASP A 46 -6.96 12.17 -2.03
C ASP A 46 -5.71 13.00 -1.76
N ASP A 47 -5.71 13.78 -0.69
CA ASP A 47 -4.58 14.64 -0.35
C ASP A 47 -3.35 13.87 0.07
N GLU A 48 -3.53 12.72 0.72
CA GLU A 48 -2.41 11.83 1.04
C GLU A 48 -1.80 11.26 -0.23
N VAL A 49 -2.64 10.75 -1.14
CA VAL A 49 -2.20 10.15 -2.40
C VAL A 49 -1.53 11.18 -3.30
N ALA A 50 -2.00 12.43 -3.27
CA ALA A 50 -1.40 13.51 -4.06
C ALA A 50 0.05 13.79 -3.66
N VAL A 51 0.42 13.54 -2.42
CA VAL A 51 1.81 13.70 -1.97
C VAL A 51 2.69 12.59 -2.54
N SER A 52 2.30 11.34 -2.36
CA SER A 52 3.01 10.20 -2.93
C SER A 52 2.16 8.94 -2.81
N HIS A 53 2.43 7.99 -3.69
CA HIS A 53 1.78 6.67 -3.69
C HIS A 53 2.72 5.64 -4.33
N LEU A 54 2.44 4.37 -4.16
CA LEU A 54 3.20 3.31 -4.82
C LEU A 54 2.99 3.41 -6.33
N LEU A 55 4.02 3.05 -7.11
CA LEU A 55 3.96 3.09 -8.57
C LEU A 55 2.78 2.24 -9.07
N GLY A 56 1.94 2.85 -9.90
CA GLY A 56 0.80 2.17 -10.48
C GLY A 56 -0.38 1.95 -9.55
N ALA A 57 -0.34 2.45 -8.33
CA ALA A 57 -1.45 2.31 -7.39
C ALA A 57 -2.66 3.13 -7.83
N VAL A 58 -3.84 2.59 -7.57
CA VAL A 58 -5.11 3.25 -7.83
C VAL A 58 -5.77 3.58 -6.50
N ARG A 59 -6.15 4.84 -6.33
CA ARG A 59 -6.87 5.23 -5.13
C ARG A 59 -8.31 4.76 -5.20
N VAL A 60 -8.80 4.19 -4.10
CA VAL A 60 -10.19 3.80 -3.94
C VAL A 60 -10.78 4.45 -2.69
N GLY A 61 -11.93 5.09 -2.83
CA GLY A 61 -12.60 5.78 -1.74
C GLY A 61 -13.72 4.98 -1.09
N SER A 62 -14.06 3.82 -1.66
CA SER A 62 -15.13 2.98 -1.13
C SER A 62 -14.92 1.53 -1.53
N VAL A 63 -15.61 0.64 -0.83
CA VAL A 63 -15.57 -0.78 -1.15
C VAL A 63 -16.18 -1.04 -2.54
N GLN A 64 -17.17 -0.25 -2.94
CA GLN A 64 -17.80 -0.37 -4.26
C GLN A 64 -16.83 -0.02 -5.38
N GLU A 65 -16.05 1.04 -5.23
CA GLU A 65 -15.01 1.39 -6.21
C GLU A 65 -13.99 0.26 -6.32
N ALA A 66 -13.53 -0.26 -5.18
CA ALA A 66 -12.58 -1.36 -5.15
C ALA A 66 -13.16 -2.60 -5.85
N ALA A 67 -14.40 -2.96 -5.54
CA ALA A 67 -15.06 -4.12 -6.13
C ALA A 67 -15.19 -3.98 -7.65
N THR A 68 -15.53 -2.79 -8.14
CA THR A 68 -15.64 -2.53 -9.58
C THR A 68 -14.29 -2.74 -10.28
N LEU A 69 -13.21 -2.21 -9.70
CA LEU A 69 -11.87 -2.40 -10.25
C LEU A 69 -11.46 -3.88 -10.26
N ILE A 70 -11.72 -4.57 -9.15
CA ILE A 70 -11.37 -5.98 -9.02
C ILE A 70 -12.13 -6.82 -10.04
N GLN A 71 -13.41 -6.52 -10.26
CA GLN A 71 -14.24 -7.22 -11.22
C GLN A 71 -13.69 -7.11 -12.64
N SER A 72 -13.09 -5.97 -12.99
CA SER A 72 -12.54 -5.74 -14.31
C SER A 72 -11.15 -6.37 -14.50
N ALA A 73 -10.53 -6.82 -13.44
CA ALA A 73 -9.20 -7.41 -13.51
C ALA A 73 -9.25 -8.91 -13.83
N PRO A 74 -8.23 -9.46 -14.47
CA PRO A 74 -8.13 -10.91 -14.63
C PRO A 74 -8.20 -11.63 -13.28
N GLN A 75 -8.79 -12.83 -13.26
CA GLN A 75 -9.00 -13.56 -12.01
C GLN A 75 -7.71 -13.90 -11.26
N HIS A 76 -6.61 -14.06 -11.98
CA HIS A 76 -5.33 -14.40 -11.38
C HIS A 76 -4.57 -13.16 -10.85
N THR A 77 -5.17 -11.97 -10.94
CA THR A 77 -4.54 -10.75 -10.46
C THR A 77 -4.31 -10.80 -8.95
N ILE A 78 -3.10 -10.49 -8.54
CA ILE A 78 -2.74 -10.35 -7.13
C ILE A 78 -3.19 -8.97 -6.68
N ILE A 79 -4.02 -8.92 -5.64
CA ILE A 79 -4.61 -7.66 -5.16
C ILE A 79 -4.04 -7.34 -3.80
N VAL A 80 -3.44 -6.15 -3.68
CA VAL A 80 -2.82 -5.69 -2.45
C VAL A 80 -3.36 -4.31 -2.12
N ALA A 81 -3.92 -4.17 -0.92
CA ALA A 81 -4.37 -2.90 -0.40
C ALA A 81 -3.36 -2.34 0.58
N TYR A 82 -3.21 -1.03 0.62
CA TYR A 82 -2.36 -0.38 1.60
C TYR A 82 -2.95 0.97 2.02
N CYS A 83 -2.50 1.44 3.17
CA CYS A 83 -2.77 2.80 3.64
C CYS A 83 -1.47 3.38 4.22
N SER A 84 -1.53 4.11 5.34
CA SER A 84 -0.31 4.62 5.96
C SER A 84 0.46 3.53 6.69
N VAL A 85 -0.22 2.82 7.62
CA VAL A 85 0.40 1.77 8.44
C VAL A 85 -0.28 0.40 8.32
N GLY A 86 -1.49 0.33 7.77
CA GLY A 86 -2.16 -0.93 7.48
C GLY A 86 -3.54 -1.13 8.10
N TYR A 87 -4.01 -0.23 8.96
CA TYR A 87 -5.31 -0.42 9.61
C TYR A 87 -6.48 -0.21 8.63
N ARG A 88 -6.50 0.94 7.96
CA ARG A 88 -7.58 1.26 6.98
C ARG A 88 -7.62 0.25 5.84
N SER A 89 -6.45 -0.20 5.39
CA SER A 89 -6.37 -1.16 4.31
C SER A 89 -6.84 -2.55 4.72
N CYS A 90 -6.58 -2.97 5.95
CA CYS A 90 -7.16 -4.22 6.47
C CYS A 90 -8.67 -4.14 6.57
N MET A 91 -9.21 -3.00 7.01
CA MET A 91 -10.67 -2.79 7.03
C MET A 91 -11.26 -2.91 5.63
N MET A 92 -10.62 -2.27 4.64
CA MET A 92 -11.06 -2.36 3.24
C MET A 92 -10.99 -3.80 2.74
N ALA A 93 -9.88 -4.49 2.98
CA ALA A 93 -9.72 -5.87 2.56
C ALA A 93 -10.80 -6.78 3.16
N ARG A 94 -11.14 -6.56 4.43
CA ARG A 94 -12.21 -7.30 5.09
C ARG A 94 -13.56 -7.06 4.43
N ARG A 95 -13.87 -5.81 4.07
CA ARG A 95 -15.12 -5.47 3.37
C ARG A 95 -15.19 -6.09 1.98
N ILE A 96 -14.07 -6.08 1.27
CA ILE A 96 -13.98 -6.70 -0.05
C ILE A 96 -14.17 -8.22 0.07
N LYS A 97 -13.59 -8.82 1.08
CA LYS A 97 -13.74 -10.25 1.36
C LYS A 97 -15.21 -10.64 1.55
N LYS A 98 -15.99 -9.79 2.22
CA LYS A 98 -17.41 -10.01 2.42
C LYS A 98 -18.21 -9.98 1.11
N LEU A 99 -17.68 -9.37 0.07
CA LEU A 99 -18.29 -9.34 -1.26
C LEU A 99 -17.90 -10.57 -2.11
N GLY A 100 -17.17 -11.52 -1.54
CA GLY A 100 -16.82 -12.77 -2.21
C GLY A 100 -15.39 -12.85 -2.75
N ARG A 101 -14.61 -11.81 -2.68
CA ARG A 101 -13.19 -11.84 -3.07
C ARG A 101 -12.31 -12.01 -1.84
N THR A 102 -11.68 -13.18 -1.71
CA THR A 102 -10.98 -13.58 -0.48
C THR A 102 -9.47 -13.43 -0.52
N ASP A 103 -8.92 -13.08 -1.66
CA ASP A 103 -7.48 -13.09 -1.94
C ASP A 103 -6.86 -11.69 -1.92
N VAL A 104 -7.50 -10.72 -1.27
CA VAL A 104 -6.94 -9.39 -1.09
C VAL A 104 -6.01 -9.40 0.12
N SER A 105 -4.77 -9.00 -0.10
CA SER A 105 -3.76 -8.91 0.96
C SER A 105 -3.61 -7.46 1.42
N ASN A 106 -3.19 -7.28 2.66
CA ASN A 106 -2.74 -6.01 3.17
C ASN A 106 -1.22 -5.92 3.03
N LEU A 107 -0.70 -4.78 2.58
CA LEU A 107 0.73 -4.53 2.61
C LEU A 107 1.14 -4.21 4.05
N GLU A 108 1.88 -5.12 4.66
CA GLU A 108 2.35 -4.98 6.04
C GLU A 108 3.24 -3.76 6.18
N GLY A 109 2.93 -2.90 7.15
CA GLY A 109 3.63 -1.62 7.33
C GLY A 109 3.26 -0.56 6.30
N SER A 110 2.54 -0.93 5.27
CA SER A 110 1.96 -0.06 4.24
C SER A 110 2.96 0.94 3.66
N ILE A 111 2.51 2.14 3.27
CA ILE A 111 3.41 3.08 2.58
C ILE A 111 4.52 3.60 3.51
N PHE A 112 4.31 3.63 4.82
CA PHE A 112 5.35 4.07 5.73
C PHE A 112 6.54 3.11 5.71
N ALA A 113 6.29 1.81 5.76
CA ALA A 113 7.36 0.81 5.64
C ALA A 113 8.04 0.90 4.27
N TRP A 114 7.24 0.95 3.22
CA TRP A 114 7.73 1.04 1.84
C TRP A 114 8.66 2.24 1.64
N ALA A 115 8.22 3.41 2.08
CA ALA A 115 9.00 4.63 1.97
C ALA A 115 10.25 4.61 2.84
N SER A 116 10.16 4.07 4.06
CA SER A 116 11.30 4.00 4.98
C SER A 116 12.42 3.10 4.44
N GLU A 117 12.06 2.17 3.57
CA GLU A 117 13.00 1.28 2.91
C GLU A 117 13.53 1.85 1.60
N ASN A 118 13.23 3.11 1.31
CA ASN A 118 13.64 3.81 0.09
C ASN A 118 13.15 3.14 -1.20
N ARG A 119 12.01 2.47 -1.14
CA ARG A 119 11.40 1.87 -2.32
C ARG A 119 10.68 2.95 -3.15
N PRO A 120 10.52 2.74 -4.46
CA PRO A 120 10.04 3.79 -5.36
C PRO A 120 8.60 4.23 -5.09
N LEU A 121 8.35 5.53 -5.23
CA LEU A 121 7.04 6.17 -5.06
C LEU A 121 6.75 7.10 -6.23
N GLU A 122 5.47 7.40 -6.46
CA GLU A 122 4.96 8.39 -7.41
C GLU A 122 4.04 9.38 -6.68
N PRO A 123 3.98 10.66 -7.10
CA PRO A 123 4.98 11.31 -7.92
C PRO A 123 6.29 11.36 -7.19
N ARG A 124 7.41 11.37 -7.94
CA ARG A 124 8.72 11.51 -7.33
C ARG A 124 8.78 12.83 -6.59
N PRO A 125 9.35 12.87 -5.37
CA PRO A 125 9.53 14.13 -4.68
C PRO A 125 10.26 15.11 -5.60
N ARG A 126 9.83 16.38 -5.62
CA ARG A 126 10.56 17.41 -6.33
C ARG A 126 11.95 17.53 -5.72
N VAL A 127 12.95 17.60 -6.57
CA VAL A 127 14.30 17.81 -6.10
C VAL A 127 14.48 19.29 -5.79
N HIS A 128 14.58 19.60 -4.50
CA HIS A 128 14.95 20.91 -4.03
C HIS A 128 16.35 20.82 -3.43
N PRO A 129 17.11 21.93 -3.40
CA PRO A 129 18.40 21.92 -2.73
C PRO A 129 18.32 21.50 -1.27
N TYR A 130 17.14 21.70 -0.67
CA TYR A 130 16.91 21.36 0.73
C TYR A 130 15.59 20.60 0.89
N ASN A 131 15.59 19.65 1.82
CA ASN A 131 14.37 18.99 2.22
C ASN A 131 13.60 19.87 3.21
N TRP A 132 12.44 19.39 3.67
CA TRP A 132 11.58 20.12 4.59
C TRP A 132 12.19 20.40 5.95
N PHE A 133 13.30 19.74 6.29
CA PHE A 133 14.01 19.91 7.54
C PHE A 133 15.25 20.79 7.38
N GLY A 134 15.40 21.48 6.23
CA GLY A 134 16.53 22.34 5.95
C GLY A 134 17.82 21.63 5.55
N LYS A 135 17.77 20.35 5.33
CA LYS A 135 18.93 19.56 4.90
C LYS A 135 18.96 19.46 3.38
N GLN A 136 20.18 19.48 2.84
CA GLN A 136 20.33 19.30 1.40
C GLN A 136 19.86 17.90 1.00
N MET A 137 19.00 17.85 0.00
CA MET A 137 18.48 16.59 -0.53
C MET A 137 19.42 16.00 -1.56
N LEU A 138 19.48 14.67 -1.58
CA LEU A 138 20.14 13.97 -2.67
C LEU A 138 19.29 14.12 -3.93
N PRO A 139 19.92 14.18 -5.12
CA PRO A 139 19.17 14.22 -6.38
C PRO A 139 18.25 13.01 -6.50
N ALA A 140 17.06 13.22 -7.06
CA ALA A 140 16.18 12.13 -7.42
C ALA A 140 16.82 11.28 -8.51
N ARG A 141 16.67 9.99 -8.38
CA ARG A 141 17.19 9.05 -9.38
C ARG A 141 16.24 8.95 -10.56
#